data_82183399fe52de0c2721cc4a9b68f269
#
_entry.id   82183399fe52de0c2721cc4a9b68f269
#
_cell.length_a   1.000
_cell.length_b   1.000
_cell.length_c   1.000
_cell.angle_alpha   90.00
_cell.angle_beta   90.00
_cell.angle_gamma   90.00
#
_symmetry.space_group_name_H-M   'P 1'
#
loop_
_entity.id
_entity.type
_entity.pdbx_description
1 polymer ?
#
loop_
_entity_poly.entity_id
_entity_poly.type
_entity_poly.pdbx_seq_one_letter_code
_entity_poly.pdbx_strand_id
1 'polypeptide(L)'
;IAWVFGVNGKNFIKTMLRIGKERGAASVVDDQIGSPTYTYDLARLLVDMIQTDKYGRYHATNEGLCSWYEFACEIFRAAGIDVKVTPVHSDEYPAAKAKRPMNSRMSKEKLTENGFERLPEWKDAVARYLKEITW
;
A
#
# COMPACT_ATOMS: atom_id res chain seq x y z
N ILE A 1 5.85 5.54 -7.62
CA ILE A 1 5.15 5.03 -6.42
C ILE A 1 3.87 4.32 -6.83
N ALA A 2 3.37 3.43 -5.98
CA ALA A 2 2.11 2.72 -6.16
C ALA A 2 1.36 2.57 -4.83
N TRP A 3 0.04 2.39 -4.89
CA TRP A 3 -0.83 2.07 -3.76
C TRP A 3 -0.61 2.97 -2.54
N VAL A 4 -0.68 4.27 -2.77
CA VAL A 4 -0.34 5.30 -1.77
C VAL A 4 -1.37 5.37 -0.66
N PHE A 5 -0.91 5.44 0.58
CA PHE A 5 -1.73 5.73 1.75
C PHE A 5 -1.04 6.74 2.67
N GLY A 6 -1.83 7.51 3.38
CA GLY A 6 -1.36 8.53 4.30
C GLY A 6 -2.48 9.09 5.14
N VAL A 7 -2.14 9.94 6.10
CA VAL A 7 -3.08 10.49 7.09
C VAL A 7 -4.18 11.32 6.43
N ASN A 8 -3.81 12.08 5.42
CA ASN A 8 -4.74 12.97 4.72
C ASN A 8 -5.49 12.28 3.58
N GLY A 9 -6.71 12.71 3.33
CA GLY A 9 -7.52 12.25 2.21
C GLY A 9 -8.08 10.83 2.37
N LYS A 10 -8.60 10.32 1.27
CA LYS A 10 -9.16 8.96 1.16
C LYS A 10 -8.08 7.99 0.69
N ASN A 11 -8.08 6.77 1.20
CA ASN A 11 -7.22 5.69 0.74
C ASN A 11 -7.84 4.32 0.99
N PHE A 12 -7.20 3.27 0.49
CA PHE A 12 -7.67 1.90 0.60
C PHE A 12 -7.82 1.45 2.06
N ILE A 13 -6.85 1.76 2.94
CA ILE A 13 -6.88 1.35 4.35
C ILE A 13 -8.12 1.92 5.05
N LYS A 14 -8.36 3.22 4.92
CA LYS A 14 -9.54 3.87 5.51
C LYS A 14 -10.85 3.28 4.97
N THR A 15 -10.86 2.95 3.68
CA THR A 15 -12.04 2.30 3.06
C THR A 15 -12.28 0.92 3.63
N MET A 16 -11.23 0.09 3.77
CA MET A 16 -11.33 -1.25 4.36
C MET A 16 -11.78 -1.19 5.82
N LEU A 17 -11.20 -0.33 6.64
CA LEU A 17 -11.59 -0.15 8.04
C LEU A 17 -13.09 0.19 8.17
N ARG A 18 -13.58 1.11 7.33
CA ARG A 18 -15.00 1.47 7.30
C ARG A 18 -15.89 0.28 6.90
N ILE A 19 -15.55 -0.41 5.81
CA ILE A 19 -16.31 -1.57 5.33
C ILE A 19 -16.30 -2.69 6.38
N GLY A 20 -15.16 -2.96 7.01
CA GLY A 20 -15.03 -3.96 8.06
C GLY A 20 -15.95 -3.70 9.24
N LYS A 21 -15.99 -2.45 9.72
CA LYS A 21 -16.86 -2.04 10.81
C LYS A 21 -18.34 -2.08 10.45
N GLU A 22 -18.69 -1.64 9.25
CA GLU A 22 -20.10 -1.55 8.81
C GLU A 22 -20.69 -2.90 8.42
N ARG A 23 -19.90 -3.79 7.82
CA ARG A 23 -20.42 -5.00 7.17
C ARG A 23 -19.84 -6.32 7.71
N GLY A 24 -18.68 -6.31 8.34
CA GLY A 24 -17.99 -7.51 8.80
C GLY A 24 -17.53 -8.45 7.66
N ALA A 25 -17.64 -8.02 6.42
CA ALA A 25 -17.25 -8.79 5.23
C ALA A 25 -16.79 -7.87 4.11
N ALA A 26 -15.82 -8.31 3.30
CA ALA A 26 -15.32 -7.61 2.14
C ALA A 26 -14.89 -8.59 1.05
N SER A 27 -15.14 -8.25 -0.22
CA SER A 27 -14.59 -8.96 -1.38
C SER A 27 -13.47 -8.12 -1.97
N VAL A 28 -12.28 -8.69 -2.13
CA VAL A 28 -11.08 -7.95 -2.55
C VAL A 28 -10.32 -8.71 -3.62
N VAL A 29 -9.87 -7.99 -4.64
CA VAL A 29 -9.12 -8.53 -5.77
C VAL A 29 -7.80 -9.15 -5.32
N ASP A 30 -7.49 -10.38 -5.78
CA ASP A 30 -6.29 -11.13 -5.41
C ASP A 30 -5.29 -11.35 -6.55
N ASP A 31 -5.64 -11.01 -7.78
CA ASP A 31 -4.83 -11.20 -8.99
C ASP A 31 -4.03 -9.96 -9.43
N GLN A 32 -4.05 -8.89 -8.65
CA GLN A 32 -3.24 -7.68 -8.85
C GLN A 32 -2.17 -7.59 -7.77
N ILE A 33 -0.90 -7.67 -8.18
CA ILE A 33 0.26 -7.71 -7.28
C ILE A 33 1.07 -6.42 -7.38
N GLY A 34 1.44 -5.87 -6.23
CA GLY A 34 2.25 -4.65 -6.13
C GLY A 34 2.77 -4.43 -4.72
N SER A 35 3.10 -3.19 -4.41
CA SER A 35 3.56 -2.79 -3.07
C SER A 35 2.86 -1.51 -2.63
N PRO A 36 2.35 -1.43 -1.40
CA PRO A 36 1.85 -0.19 -0.83
C PRO A 36 2.97 0.84 -0.60
N THR A 37 2.60 2.11 -0.57
CA THR A 37 3.53 3.21 -0.26
C THR A 37 2.95 4.13 0.81
N TYR A 38 3.59 4.17 1.97
CA TYR A 38 3.25 5.08 3.05
C TYR A 38 3.88 6.45 2.81
N THR A 39 3.06 7.50 2.79
CA THR A 39 3.52 8.87 2.48
C THR A 39 4.57 9.39 3.46
N TYR A 40 4.52 8.99 4.73
CA TYR A 40 5.51 9.36 5.73
C TYR A 40 6.91 8.83 5.37
N ASP A 41 6.99 7.55 5.03
CA ASP A 41 8.26 6.92 4.62
C ASP A 41 8.79 7.53 3.31
N LEU A 42 7.90 7.77 2.35
CA LEU A 42 8.24 8.44 1.10
C LEU A 42 8.77 9.85 1.33
N ALA A 43 8.16 10.61 2.23
CA ALA A 43 8.60 11.97 2.54
C ALA A 43 10.03 12.01 3.08
N ARG A 44 10.39 11.07 3.95
CA ARG A 44 11.77 10.91 4.45
C ARG A 44 12.76 10.67 3.31
N LEU A 45 12.46 9.74 2.41
CA LEU A 45 13.30 9.49 1.24
C LEU A 45 13.43 10.74 0.37
N LEU A 46 12.35 11.48 0.13
CA LEU A 46 12.39 12.72 -0.66
C LEU A 46 13.28 13.78 -0.01
N VAL A 47 13.25 13.92 1.31
CA VAL A 47 14.15 14.84 2.05
C VAL A 47 15.60 14.45 1.84
N ASP A 48 15.93 13.16 1.88
CA ASP A 48 17.29 12.68 1.63
C ASP A 48 17.72 12.95 0.17
N MET A 49 16.82 12.71 -0.78
CA MET A 49 17.10 12.87 -2.21
C MET A 49 17.35 14.33 -2.61
N ILE A 50 16.56 15.28 -2.11
CA ILE A 50 16.69 16.70 -2.48
C ILE A 50 17.97 17.35 -1.96
N GLN A 51 18.68 16.71 -1.05
CA GLN A 51 20.00 17.17 -0.56
C GLN A 51 21.16 16.72 -1.47
N THR A 52 20.87 16.02 -2.55
CA THR A 52 21.85 15.48 -3.49
C THR A 52 21.58 15.98 -4.91
N ASP A 53 22.55 15.80 -5.78
CA ASP A 53 22.46 16.04 -7.23
C ASP A 53 22.23 14.75 -8.03
N LYS A 54 21.83 13.66 -7.36
CA LYS A 54 21.56 12.34 -7.97
C LYS A 54 20.20 12.32 -8.65
N TYR A 55 20.06 13.17 -9.66
CA TYR A 55 18.82 13.33 -10.41
C TYR A 55 18.45 12.08 -11.22
N GLY A 56 17.19 11.96 -11.55
CA GLY A 56 16.69 10.90 -12.42
C GLY A 56 15.34 10.37 -11.99
N ARG A 57 14.93 9.27 -12.63
CA ARG A 57 13.71 8.56 -12.31
C ARG A 57 14.00 7.42 -11.34
N TYR A 58 13.27 7.38 -10.25
CA TYR A 58 13.36 6.35 -9.22
C TYR A 58 12.01 5.74 -8.97
N HIS A 59 11.98 4.45 -8.73
CA HIS A 59 10.81 3.78 -8.16
C HIS A 59 10.99 3.71 -6.64
N ALA A 60 9.92 4.04 -5.92
CA ALA A 60 9.92 4.01 -4.45
C ALA A 60 8.56 3.52 -3.94
N THR A 61 8.55 2.40 -3.26
CA THR A 61 7.43 1.85 -2.52
C THR A 61 7.97 1.28 -1.21
N ASN A 62 7.11 1.00 -0.25
CA ASN A 62 7.55 0.16 0.88
C ASN A 62 7.99 -1.20 0.36
N GLU A 63 8.87 -1.88 1.09
CA GLU A 63 9.40 -3.19 0.72
C GLU A 63 8.34 -4.29 0.88
N GLY A 64 8.54 -5.38 0.14
CA GLY A 64 7.62 -6.50 0.10
C GLY A 64 6.55 -6.36 -0.99
N LEU A 65 5.88 -7.46 -1.26
CA LEU A 65 4.85 -7.59 -2.29
C LEU A 65 3.57 -8.15 -1.67
N CYS A 66 2.43 -7.72 -2.16
CA CYS A 66 1.15 -8.31 -1.80
C CYS A 66 0.13 -8.10 -2.92
N SER A 67 -0.95 -8.88 -2.88
CA SER A 67 -2.18 -8.56 -3.60
C SER A 67 -3.01 -7.55 -2.79
N TRP A 68 -4.04 -6.97 -3.42
CA TRP A 68 -5.02 -6.15 -2.68
C TRP A 68 -5.74 -6.97 -1.60
N TYR A 69 -6.01 -8.26 -1.87
CA TYR A 69 -6.58 -9.18 -0.90
C TYR A 69 -5.68 -9.36 0.33
N GLU A 70 -4.40 -9.66 0.13
CA GLU A 70 -3.43 -9.80 1.21
C GLU A 70 -3.26 -8.49 2.00
N PHE A 71 -3.29 -7.35 1.28
CA PHE A 71 -3.26 -6.04 1.91
C PHE A 71 -4.46 -5.81 2.83
N ALA A 72 -5.68 -6.15 2.36
CA ALA A 72 -6.88 -6.05 3.18
C ALA A 72 -6.83 -6.96 4.40
N CYS A 73 -6.40 -8.21 4.25
CA CYS A 73 -6.24 -9.15 5.36
C CYS A 73 -5.29 -8.61 6.44
N GLU A 74 -4.15 -8.05 6.04
CA GLU A 74 -3.20 -7.46 6.99
C GLU A 74 -3.77 -6.22 7.69
N ILE A 75 -4.50 -5.36 6.98
CA ILE A 75 -5.17 -4.20 7.59
C ILE A 75 -6.10 -4.64 8.72
N PHE A 76 -6.95 -5.62 8.48
CA PHE A 76 -7.90 -6.11 9.48
C PHE A 76 -7.19 -6.82 10.64
N ARG A 77 -6.18 -7.63 10.34
CA ARG A 77 -5.35 -8.27 11.37
C ARG A 77 -4.69 -7.24 12.28
N ALA A 78 -4.03 -6.25 11.70
CA ALA A 78 -3.32 -5.20 12.46
C ALA A 78 -4.27 -4.28 13.23
N ALA A 79 -5.47 -4.07 12.72
CA ALA A 79 -6.53 -3.29 13.37
C ALA A 79 -7.29 -4.08 14.46
N GLY A 80 -7.11 -5.41 14.54
CA GLY A 80 -7.85 -6.25 15.48
C GLY A 80 -9.34 -6.37 15.18
N ILE A 81 -9.73 -6.26 13.90
CA ILE A 81 -11.13 -6.36 13.45
C ILE A 81 -11.34 -7.72 12.80
N ASP A 82 -12.34 -8.46 13.25
CA ASP A 82 -12.76 -9.71 12.62
C ASP A 82 -13.64 -9.43 11.39
N VAL A 83 -13.09 -9.69 10.20
CA VAL A 83 -13.75 -9.46 8.91
C VAL A 83 -13.53 -10.66 8.00
N LYS A 84 -14.63 -11.16 7.43
CA LYS A 84 -14.56 -12.21 6.40
C LYS A 84 -14.12 -11.58 5.07
N VAL A 85 -12.87 -11.80 4.68
CA VAL A 85 -12.34 -11.33 3.40
C VAL A 85 -12.41 -12.44 2.36
N THR A 86 -13.10 -12.20 1.25
CA THR A 86 -13.24 -13.14 0.13
C THR A 86 -12.37 -12.67 -1.03
N PRO A 87 -11.40 -13.50 -1.49
CA PRO A 87 -10.62 -13.17 -2.68
C PRO A 87 -11.50 -13.29 -3.94
N VAL A 88 -11.33 -12.35 -4.86
CA VAL A 88 -12.03 -12.35 -6.15
C VAL A 88 -11.05 -11.99 -7.27
N HIS A 89 -11.30 -12.46 -8.49
CA HIS A 89 -10.53 -12.05 -9.66
C HIS A 89 -10.99 -10.68 -10.19
N SER A 90 -10.10 -9.97 -10.88
CA SER A 90 -10.37 -8.64 -11.43
C SER A 90 -11.56 -8.60 -12.39
N ASP A 91 -11.79 -9.68 -13.15
CA ASP A 91 -12.92 -9.82 -14.08
C ASP A 91 -14.27 -10.06 -13.37
N GLU A 92 -14.24 -10.55 -12.14
CA GLU A 92 -15.42 -10.74 -11.28
C GLU A 92 -15.81 -9.47 -10.52
N TYR A 93 -15.00 -8.40 -10.58
CA TYR A 93 -15.23 -7.17 -9.83
C TYR A 93 -15.80 -6.06 -10.75
N PRO A 94 -17.14 -5.92 -10.84
CA PRO A 94 -17.81 -5.04 -11.81
C PRO A 94 -17.64 -3.54 -11.54
N ALA A 95 -17.13 -3.16 -10.37
CA ALA A 95 -17.06 -1.75 -9.95
C ALA A 95 -15.81 -1.02 -10.45
N ALA A 96 -14.89 -1.68 -11.13
CA ALA A 96 -13.66 -1.05 -11.61
C ALA A 96 -13.92 -0.26 -12.90
N LYS A 97 -14.05 1.07 -12.79
CA LYS A 97 -14.17 1.98 -13.94
C LYS A 97 -12.90 2.01 -14.82
N ALA A 98 -11.76 1.57 -14.30
CA ALA A 98 -10.49 1.55 -15.02
C ALA A 98 -9.87 0.15 -14.95
N LYS A 99 -9.36 -0.33 -16.09
CA LYS A 99 -8.56 -1.55 -16.15
C LYS A 99 -7.24 -1.32 -15.40
N ARG A 100 -7.01 -2.09 -14.35
CA ARG A 100 -5.80 -2.01 -13.55
C ARG A 100 -4.79 -3.08 -14.01
N PRO A 101 -3.48 -2.80 -13.94
CA PRO A 101 -2.47 -3.81 -14.28
C PRO A 101 -2.47 -4.94 -13.24
N MET A 102 -2.26 -6.17 -13.72
CA MET A 102 -2.09 -7.35 -12.86
C MET A 102 -0.76 -7.33 -12.12
N ASN A 103 0.25 -6.69 -12.71
CA ASN A 103 1.59 -6.58 -12.15
C ASN A 103 2.02 -5.12 -12.04
N SER A 104 2.08 -4.64 -10.80
CA SER A 104 2.59 -3.30 -10.45
C SER A 104 3.89 -3.38 -9.64
N ARG A 105 4.63 -4.48 -9.78
CA ARG A 105 5.95 -4.63 -9.15
C ARG A 105 6.94 -3.63 -9.75
N MET A 106 7.74 -3.02 -8.91
CA MET A 106 8.76 -2.06 -9.32
C MET A 106 10.10 -2.38 -8.64
N SER A 107 11.17 -2.44 -9.43
CA SER A 107 12.52 -2.55 -8.88
C SER A 107 12.91 -1.26 -8.18
N LYS A 108 13.47 -1.36 -6.99
CA LYS A 108 14.01 -0.25 -6.19
C LYS A 108 15.55 -0.28 -6.13
N GLU A 109 16.17 -1.07 -6.98
CA GLU A 109 17.65 -1.22 -7.03
C GLU A 109 18.35 0.11 -7.25
N LYS A 110 17.80 0.99 -8.08
CA LYS A 110 18.37 2.30 -8.34
C LYS A 110 18.50 3.17 -7.08
N LEU A 111 17.61 3.01 -6.10
CA LEU A 111 17.75 3.68 -4.80
C LEU A 111 19.03 3.20 -4.10
N THR A 112 19.23 1.90 -4.01
CA THR A 112 20.40 1.28 -3.38
C THR A 112 21.69 1.64 -4.11
N GLU A 113 21.70 1.56 -5.45
CA GLU A 113 22.87 1.90 -6.30
C GLU A 113 23.31 3.36 -6.11
N ASN A 114 22.38 4.25 -5.80
CA ASN A 114 22.66 5.66 -5.55
C ASN A 114 22.84 6.00 -4.05
N GLY A 115 22.88 5.00 -3.18
CA GLY A 115 23.13 5.17 -1.75
C GLY A 115 21.93 5.67 -0.94
N PHE A 116 20.73 5.61 -1.50
CA PHE A 116 19.51 5.92 -0.77
C PHE A 116 18.98 4.70 -0.03
N GLU A 117 18.54 4.92 1.21
CA GLU A 117 17.91 3.88 2.00
C GLU A 117 16.50 3.57 1.45
N ARG A 118 16.20 2.28 1.30
CA ARG A 118 14.86 1.83 0.90
C ARG A 118 13.85 2.07 2.03
N LEU A 119 12.57 2.16 1.66
CA LEU A 119 11.50 2.31 2.63
C LEU A 119 11.33 1.01 3.45
N PRO A 120 10.82 1.10 4.69
CA PRO A 120 10.52 -0.08 5.50
C PRO A 120 9.54 -1.06 4.82
N GLU A 121 9.41 -2.25 5.40
CA GLU A 121 8.47 -3.27 4.95
C GLU A 121 7.01 -2.78 5.08
N TRP A 122 6.15 -3.14 4.14
CA TRP A 122 4.81 -2.58 4.05
C TRP A 122 3.89 -2.93 5.24
N LYS A 123 4.06 -4.09 5.87
CA LYS A 123 3.29 -4.47 7.06
C LYS A 123 3.63 -3.59 8.26
N ASP A 124 4.92 -3.29 8.43
CA ASP A 124 5.37 -2.32 9.44
C ASP A 124 4.78 -0.93 9.18
N ALA A 125 4.79 -0.49 7.92
CA ALA A 125 4.18 0.79 7.53
C ALA A 125 2.68 0.84 7.85
N VAL A 126 1.93 -0.24 7.60
CA VAL A 126 0.51 -0.35 7.98
C VAL A 126 0.33 -0.25 9.49
N ALA A 127 1.14 -0.97 10.26
CA ALA A 127 1.05 -0.95 11.73
C ALA A 127 1.32 0.44 12.31
N ARG A 128 2.32 1.17 11.78
CA ARG A 128 2.62 2.55 12.18
C ARG A 128 1.49 3.50 11.79
N TYR A 129 0.98 3.38 10.58
CA TYR A 129 -0.12 4.20 10.08
C TYR A 129 -1.38 4.07 10.92
N LEU A 130 -1.77 2.84 11.31
CA LEU A 130 -2.94 2.60 12.14
C LEU A 130 -2.86 3.25 13.53
N LYS A 131 -1.65 3.50 14.03
CA LYS A 131 -1.44 4.24 15.29
C LYS A 131 -1.59 5.74 15.14
N GLU A 132 -1.43 6.27 13.92
CA GLU A 132 -1.52 7.71 13.64
C GLU A 132 -2.93 8.18 13.35
N ILE A 133 -3.79 7.30 12.85
CA ILE A 133 -5.15 7.67 12.44
C ILE A 133 -6.18 7.31 13.50
N THR A 134 -7.23 8.13 13.58
CA THR A 134 -8.44 7.81 14.34
C THR A 134 -9.43 7.11 13.43
N TRP A 135 -9.92 5.94 13.83
CA TRP A 135 -10.79 5.12 13.00
C TRP A 135 -11.77 4.26 13.83
#